data_6e2e41b6450877f372350c7bb4603341
#
_entry.id   6e2e41b6450877f372350c7bb4603341
#
_cell.length_a   1.000
_cell.length_b   1.000
_cell.length_c   1.000
_cell.angle_alpha   90.00
_cell.angle_beta   90.00
_cell.angle_gamma   90.00
#
_symmetry.space_group_name_H-M   'P 1'
#
loop_
_entity.id
_entity.type
_entity.pdbx_description
1 polymer ?
#
loop_
_entity_poly.entity_id
_entity_poly.type
_entity_poly.pdbx_seq_one_letter_code
_entity_poly.pdbx_strand_id
1 'polypeptide(L)'
;MKRTHMLLLAMLSALLLSIPFFRWGTGLLLFVAFVPLLFIEDAITKRKRKVTSHQSPVTSHKNGWVTGYTILAFALFVGMTTYWVYFATWVGIVASVILHTLYMTLTFWLFHFTKRRLGDRLGYASLVVYWLTFEFLYIRATVNFPWLILGNGFANDIALIQWYEITGVLGGSLWVLLMNLAIFKLVKNWMKEGRLPVKEALKVNRSLARQISWVVALLMIPMLVSVIRYLTYEEKQDPYEIVVIQPNIDPYQKFAEMPQKMQTEFFLQLADSLVTPQTDYIVGPETFINNSVWEERISNHPEVQKMRSFLAGYPRAKLVMGATTYKLYKEPSEYTSSSRPIRGGKFRYDSFNSAFQLDSSGTIPIYHKSMLVTGVEHMPYTKLLGFLEKLTVKLGGAFRSHGRQQFREAFLSPQDSTRVGPVICWESVFGDYVTDYVGDAGAHFLFIITNDGWWRKTPGHRQHNAYARLRAIETRRSIARSANTGISSLINQRGQELDRIGWWVRSGLRGTLNKNDHLTFYVRHGDFVGRIATLLTVILLLYTLVARFVRR
;
A
#
# COMPACT_ATOMS: atom_id res chain seq x y z
N MET A 1 -20.21 -29.94 -11.41
CA MET A 1 -18.73 -29.79 -11.46
C MET A 1 -18.13 -30.80 -10.49
N LYS A 2 -17.05 -31.52 -10.87
CA LYS A 2 -16.34 -32.47 -9.99
C LYS A 2 -15.50 -31.70 -8.95
N ARG A 3 -15.19 -32.30 -7.79
CA ARG A 3 -14.35 -31.68 -6.73
C ARG A 3 -12.97 -31.23 -7.25
N THR A 4 -12.33 -32.09 -8.04
CA THR A 4 -11.01 -31.79 -8.64
C THR A 4 -11.05 -30.54 -9.50
N HIS A 5 -12.08 -30.36 -10.33
CA HIS A 5 -12.22 -29.13 -11.14
C HIS A 5 -12.41 -27.88 -10.28
N MET A 6 -13.12 -27.97 -9.14
CA MET A 6 -13.27 -26.82 -8.23
C MET A 6 -11.95 -26.48 -7.53
N LEU A 7 -11.14 -27.48 -7.15
CA LEU A 7 -9.80 -27.25 -6.61
C LEU A 7 -8.89 -26.54 -7.63
N LEU A 8 -8.87 -27.04 -8.87
CA LEU A 8 -8.08 -26.42 -9.95
C LEU A 8 -8.52 -24.97 -10.22
N LEU A 9 -9.82 -24.70 -10.20
CA LEU A 9 -10.33 -23.33 -10.35
C LEU A 9 -9.95 -22.42 -9.17
N ALA A 10 -9.96 -22.92 -7.94
CA ALA A 10 -9.50 -22.16 -6.78
C ALA A 10 -8.00 -21.83 -6.89
N MET A 11 -7.18 -22.79 -7.30
CA MET A 11 -5.74 -22.58 -7.55
C MET A 11 -5.51 -21.60 -8.72
N LEU A 12 -6.29 -21.71 -9.79
CA LEU A 12 -6.22 -20.77 -10.92
C LEU A 12 -6.55 -19.34 -10.48
N SER A 13 -7.59 -19.18 -9.64
CA SER A 13 -7.92 -17.87 -9.08
C SER A 13 -6.76 -17.29 -8.25
N ALA A 14 -6.12 -18.12 -7.41
CA ALA A 14 -4.96 -17.71 -6.62
C ALA A 14 -3.79 -17.23 -7.51
N LEU A 15 -3.49 -17.96 -8.57
CA LEU A 15 -2.44 -17.59 -9.54
C LEU A 15 -2.77 -16.27 -10.24
N LEU A 16 -3.98 -16.12 -10.76
CA LEU A 16 -4.42 -14.91 -11.44
C LEU A 16 -4.42 -13.68 -10.52
N LEU A 17 -4.75 -13.85 -9.24
CA LEU A 17 -4.65 -12.79 -8.23
C LEU A 17 -3.20 -12.43 -7.92
N SER A 18 -2.26 -13.40 -7.95
CA SER A 18 -0.88 -13.21 -7.50
C SER A 18 0.03 -12.57 -8.55
N ILE A 19 -0.10 -12.96 -9.82
CA ILE A 19 0.78 -12.54 -10.92
C ILE A 19 0.94 -11.02 -11.03
N PRO A 20 -0.12 -10.18 -10.88
CA PRO A 20 -0.02 -8.72 -10.97
C PRO A 20 0.96 -8.09 -9.98
N PHE A 21 1.20 -8.72 -8.86
CA PHE A 21 2.11 -8.23 -7.81
C PHE A 21 3.58 -8.57 -8.04
N PHE A 22 3.91 -9.29 -9.11
CA PHE A 22 5.29 -9.56 -9.50
C PHE A 22 5.79 -8.58 -10.56
N ARG A 23 7.13 -8.46 -10.72
CA ARG A 23 7.80 -7.51 -11.61
C ARG A 23 7.29 -7.54 -13.06
N TRP A 24 6.97 -8.72 -13.55
CA TRP A 24 6.53 -8.99 -14.93
C TRP A 24 5.00 -9.13 -15.04
N GLY A 25 4.29 -8.93 -13.93
CA GLY A 25 2.84 -9.01 -13.89
C GLY A 25 2.16 -7.75 -14.38
N THR A 26 0.94 -7.91 -14.88
CA THR A 26 0.04 -6.83 -15.26
C THR A 26 -1.28 -6.93 -14.49
N GLY A 27 -1.82 -5.79 -14.07
CA GLY A 27 -3.12 -5.69 -13.41
C GLY A 27 -4.28 -6.21 -14.26
N LEU A 28 -4.11 -6.31 -15.58
CA LEU A 28 -5.13 -6.84 -16.49
C LEU A 28 -5.56 -8.26 -16.14
N LEU A 29 -4.68 -9.07 -15.55
CA LEU A 29 -5.03 -10.43 -15.11
C LEU A 29 -6.03 -10.44 -13.96
N LEU A 30 -6.11 -9.38 -13.16
CA LEU A 30 -7.11 -9.25 -12.11
C LEU A 30 -8.54 -9.23 -12.66
N PHE A 31 -8.76 -8.81 -13.92
CA PHE A 31 -10.08 -8.74 -14.53
C PHE A 31 -10.78 -10.10 -14.69
N VAL A 32 -10.02 -11.18 -14.61
CA VAL A 32 -10.53 -12.54 -14.68
C VAL A 32 -10.27 -13.37 -13.42
N ALA A 33 -9.60 -12.79 -12.42
CA ALA A 33 -9.08 -13.52 -11.27
C ALA A 33 -10.16 -14.08 -10.34
N PHE A 34 -11.31 -13.42 -10.21
CA PHE A 34 -12.46 -13.93 -9.44
C PHE A 34 -13.41 -14.82 -10.25
N VAL A 35 -13.30 -14.83 -11.58
CA VAL A 35 -14.21 -15.62 -12.45
C VAL A 35 -14.21 -17.10 -12.05
N PRO A 36 -13.07 -17.76 -11.77
CA PRO A 36 -13.07 -19.16 -11.35
C PRO A 36 -13.81 -19.37 -10.01
N LEU A 37 -13.64 -18.48 -9.02
CA LEU A 37 -14.36 -18.56 -7.74
C LEU A 37 -15.86 -18.33 -7.91
N LEU A 38 -16.26 -17.43 -8.79
CA LEU A 38 -17.69 -17.19 -9.12
C LEU A 38 -18.33 -18.42 -9.77
N PHE A 39 -17.61 -19.16 -10.61
CA PHE A 39 -18.09 -20.44 -11.15
C PHE A 39 -18.22 -21.53 -10.09
N ILE A 40 -17.31 -21.60 -9.13
CA ILE A 40 -17.42 -22.52 -7.98
C ILE A 40 -18.68 -22.18 -7.18
N GLU A 41 -18.88 -20.90 -6.84
CA GLU A 41 -20.06 -20.44 -6.08
C GLU A 41 -21.37 -20.75 -6.80
N ASP A 42 -21.47 -20.44 -8.11
CA ASP A 42 -22.65 -20.70 -8.93
C ASP A 42 -22.97 -22.21 -9.02
N ALA A 43 -21.95 -23.05 -9.21
CA ALA A 43 -22.13 -24.50 -9.28
C ALA A 43 -22.65 -25.10 -7.96
N ILE A 44 -22.14 -24.62 -6.82
CA ILE A 44 -22.57 -25.07 -5.48
C ILE A 44 -24.01 -24.60 -5.19
N THR A 45 -24.31 -23.35 -5.52
CA THR A 45 -25.67 -22.78 -5.33
C THR A 45 -26.72 -23.51 -6.16
N LYS A 46 -26.44 -23.79 -7.43
CA LYS A 46 -27.36 -24.55 -8.31
C LYS A 46 -27.61 -25.98 -7.83
N ARG A 47 -26.57 -26.67 -7.36
CA ARG A 47 -26.71 -28.05 -6.85
C ARG A 47 -27.66 -28.10 -5.65
N LYS A 48 -27.63 -27.10 -4.77
CA LYS A 48 -28.54 -27.00 -3.62
C LYS A 48 -29.99 -26.78 -4.03
N ARG A 49 -30.24 -25.87 -4.99
CA ARG A 49 -31.62 -25.62 -5.50
C ARG A 49 -32.28 -26.88 -6.08
N LYS A 50 -31.52 -27.74 -6.76
CA LYS A 50 -32.04 -29.02 -7.29
C LYS A 50 -32.39 -30.02 -6.19
N VAL A 51 -31.61 -30.08 -5.10
CA VAL A 51 -31.84 -31.03 -4.00
C VAL A 51 -33.07 -30.65 -3.16
N THR A 52 -33.30 -29.34 -2.95
CA THR A 52 -34.44 -28.86 -2.15
C THR A 52 -35.79 -28.95 -2.87
N SER A 53 -35.82 -29.18 -4.19
CA SER A 53 -37.06 -29.36 -4.94
C SER A 53 -37.60 -30.81 -4.89
N HIS A 54 -36.88 -31.77 -4.37
CA HIS A 54 -37.22 -33.19 -4.43
C HIS A 54 -37.17 -33.97 -3.11
N GLN A 55 -36.75 -33.45 -1.99
CA GLN A 55 -36.78 -34.17 -0.70
C GLN A 55 -36.55 -33.25 0.51
N SER A 56 -36.99 -33.76 1.70
CA SER A 56 -36.92 -33.22 3.08
C SER A 56 -35.73 -32.37 3.47
N PRO A 57 -35.83 -31.54 4.52
CA PRO A 57 -34.79 -30.60 4.94
C PRO A 57 -33.59 -31.35 5.53
N VAL A 58 -32.65 -31.74 4.68
CA VAL A 58 -31.37 -32.30 5.13
C VAL A 58 -30.44 -31.17 5.51
N THR A 59 -30.21 -31.11 6.81
CA THR A 59 -29.15 -30.49 7.60
C THR A 59 -28.04 -29.66 6.92
N SER A 60 -27.71 -28.60 7.61
CA SER A 60 -26.86 -27.43 7.35
C SER A 60 -25.40 -27.65 6.92
N HIS A 61 -24.92 -28.86 6.70
CA HIS A 61 -23.49 -29.16 6.49
C HIS A 61 -22.87 -28.73 5.14
N LYS A 62 -23.64 -28.12 4.19
CA LYS A 62 -23.13 -27.88 2.83
C LYS A 62 -22.68 -26.44 2.54
N ASN A 63 -22.75 -25.51 3.50
CA ASN A 63 -22.19 -24.15 3.34
C ASN A 63 -20.65 -24.15 3.42
N GLY A 64 -20.06 -25.11 4.08
CA GLY A 64 -18.61 -25.22 4.27
C GLY A 64 -17.79 -25.36 2.98
N TRP A 65 -18.38 -25.84 1.88
CA TRP A 65 -17.61 -26.09 0.66
C TRP A 65 -17.20 -24.82 -0.10
N VAL A 66 -18.04 -23.78 -0.19
CA VAL A 66 -17.64 -22.49 -0.80
C VAL A 66 -16.50 -21.89 0.02
N THR A 67 -16.66 -21.85 1.33
CA THR A 67 -15.67 -21.34 2.27
C THR A 67 -14.33 -22.08 2.15
N GLY A 68 -14.31 -23.40 2.00
CA GLY A 68 -13.09 -24.18 1.84
C GLY A 68 -12.29 -23.82 0.57
N TYR A 69 -12.99 -23.63 -0.56
CA TYR A 69 -12.34 -23.21 -1.82
C TYR A 69 -11.83 -21.76 -1.77
N THR A 70 -12.56 -20.87 -1.11
CA THR A 70 -12.10 -19.48 -0.92
C THR A 70 -10.93 -19.38 0.02
N ILE A 71 -10.90 -20.15 1.12
CA ILE A 71 -9.74 -20.27 2.00
C ILE A 71 -8.51 -20.73 1.20
N LEU A 72 -8.64 -21.81 0.40
CA LEU A 72 -7.53 -22.30 -0.42
C LEU A 72 -7.03 -21.22 -1.38
N ALA A 73 -7.93 -20.56 -2.12
CA ALA A 73 -7.57 -19.56 -3.11
C ALA A 73 -6.86 -18.35 -2.45
N PHE A 74 -7.42 -17.82 -1.36
CA PHE A 74 -6.87 -16.63 -0.71
C PHE A 74 -5.62 -16.93 0.11
N ALA A 75 -5.51 -18.10 0.77
CA ALA A 75 -4.28 -18.49 1.45
C ALA A 75 -3.11 -18.64 0.46
N LEU A 76 -3.34 -19.26 -0.69
CA LEU A 76 -2.34 -19.35 -1.75
C LEU A 76 -1.99 -17.96 -2.32
N PHE A 77 -2.98 -17.11 -2.59
CA PHE A 77 -2.75 -15.75 -3.07
C PHE A 77 -1.88 -14.96 -2.10
N VAL A 78 -2.26 -14.89 -0.82
CA VAL A 78 -1.49 -14.15 0.20
C VAL A 78 -0.10 -14.76 0.35
N GLY A 79 0.01 -16.09 0.48
CA GLY A 79 1.28 -16.77 0.64
C GLY A 79 2.24 -16.50 -0.52
N MET A 80 1.79 -16.65 -1.77
CA MET A 80 2.63 -16.42 -2.95
C MET A 80 3.08 -14.97 -3.10
N THR A 81 2.26 -14.00 -2.74
CA THR A 81 2.56 -12.57 -2.96
C THR A 81 3.33 -11.93 -1.82
N THR A 82 3.20 -12.43 -0.59
CA THR A 82 3.78 -11.82 0.62
C THR A 82 4.78 -12.69 1.36
N TYR A 83 5.23 -13.83 0.79
CA TYR A 83 6.20 -14.73 1.44
C TYR A 83 7.48 -14.02 1.91
N TRP A 84 7.84 -12.92 1.30
CA TRP A 84 9.01 -12.12 1.63
C TRP A 84 8.95 -11.53 3.05
N VAL A 85 7.76 -11.36 3.64
CA VAL A 85 7.58 -10.95 5.04
C VAL A 85 8.26 -11.92 6.00
N TYR A 86 8.44 -13.19 5.61
CA TYR A 86 9.17 -14.20 6.37
C TYR A 86 10.58 -13.74 6.77
N PHE A 87 11.27 -13.05 5.88
CA PHE A 87 12.64 -12.59 6.13
C PHE A 87 12.72 -11.44 7.14
N ALA A 88 11.65 -10.66 7.26
CA ALA A 88 11.54 -9.66 8.32
C ALA A 88 11.03 -10.29 9.63
N THR A 89 9.99 -11.15 9.54
CA THR A 89 9.40 -11.82 10.70
C THR A 89 8.56 -13.04 10.27
N TRP A 90 8.91 -14.24 10.76
CA TRP A 90 8.15 -15.45 10.47
C TRP A 90 6.75 -15.41 11.11
N VAL A 91 6.60 -14.78 12.29
CA VAL A 91 5.30 -14.57 12.93
C VAL A 91 4.43 -13.65 12.07
N GLY A 92 5.04 -12.61 11.48
CA GLY A 92 4.35 -11.65 10.62
C GLY A 92 3.76 -12.29 9.38
N ILE A 93 4.48 -13.20 8.70
CA ILE A 93 3.94 -13.89 7.51
C ILE A 93 2.78 -14.84 7.89
N VAL A 94 2.91 -15.59 8.99
CA VAL A 94 1.83 -16.48 9.45
C VAL A 94 0.59 -15.68 9.80
N ALA A 95 0.74 -14.60 10.58
CA ALA A 95 -0.36 -13.70 10.92
C ALA A 95 -0.98 -13.07 9.67
N SER A 96 -0.16 -12.61 8.73
CA SER A 96 -0.63 -12.02 7.47
C SER A 96 -1.45 -13.02 6.66
N VAL A 97 -0.96 -14.24 6.45
CA VAL A 97 -1.68 -15.28 5.70
C VAL A 97 -3.03 -15.62 6.38
N ILE A 98 -3.03 -15.82 7.70
CA ILE A 98 -4.25 -16.16 8.43
C ILE A 98 -5.27 -15.02 8.37
N LEU A 99 -4.88 -13.80 8.74
CA LEU A 99 -5.80 -12.67 8.85
C LEU A 99 -6.37 -12.25 7.49
N HIS A 100 -5.53 -12.12 6.46
CA HIS A 100 -6.01 -11.78 5.13
C HIS A 100 -6.94 -12.85 4.56
N THR A 101 -6.54 -14.13 4.67
CA THR A 101 -7.39 -15.24 4.21
C THR A 101 -8.74 -15.22 4.91
N LEU A 102 -8.75 -14.96 6.21
CA LEU A 102 -9.99 -14.86 7.00
C LEU A 102 -10.87 -13.70 6.51
N TYR A 103 -10.31 -12.50 6.38
CA TYR A 103 -11.07 -11.31 5.96
C TYR A 103 -11.60 -11.43 4.53
N MET A 104 -10.78 -11.86 3.58
CA MET A 104 -11.21 -12.08 2.20
C MET A 104 -12.27 -13.19 2.09
N THR A 105 -12.09 -14.29 2.83
CA THR A 105 -13.06 -15.38 2.88
C THR A 105 -14.37 -14.94 3.51
N LEU A 106 -14.35 -14.17 4.59
CA LEU A 106 -15.54 -13.62 5.23
C LEU A 106 -16.30 -12.69 4.26
N THR A 107 -15.59 -11.82 3.56
CA THR A 107 -16.17 -10.93 2.55
C THR A 107 -16.85 -11.70 1.44
N PHE A 108 -16.20 -12.75 0.91
CA PHE A 108 -16.78 -13.60 -0.11
C PHE A 108 -17.94 -14.45 0.42
N TRP A 109 -17.89 -14.86 1.67
CA TRP A 109 -18.99 -15.58 2.34
C TRP A 109 -20.21 -14.67 2.54
N LEU A 110 -20.03 -13.42 2.94
CA LEU A 110 -21.10 -12.42 3.03
C LEU A 110 -21.78 -12.20 1.67
N PHE A 111 -21.03 -12.10 0.60
CA PHE A 111 -21.56 -12.09 -0.77
C PHE A 111 -22.41 -13.35 -1.06
N HIS A 112 -21.88 -14.55 -0.79
CA HIS A 112 -22.60 -15.80 -0.98
C HIS A 112 -23.92 -15.84 -0.18
N PHE A 113 -23.86 -15.40 1.09
CA PHE A 113 -25.00 -15.31 1.97
C PHE A 113 -26.09 -14.36 1.42
N THR A 114 -25.71 -13.16 1.02
CA THR A 114 -26.61 -12.16 0.44
C THR A 114 -27.24 -12.66 -0.87
N LYS A 115 -26.43 -13.23 -1.76
CA LYS A 115 -26.90 -13.80 -3.03
C LYS A 115 -27.94 -14.91 -2.84
N ARG A 116 -27.76 -15.76 -1.83
CA ARG A 116 -28.74 -16.80 -1.51
C ARG A 116 -30.07 -16.25 -1.02
N ARG A 117 -30.07 -15.12 -0.36
CA ARG A 117 -31.28 -14.50 0.19
C ARG A 117 -31.99 -13.57 -0.78
N LEU A 118 -31.23 -12.73 -1.46
CA LEU A 118 -31.77 -11.66 -2.30
C LEU A 118 -31.72 -11.97 -3.80
N GLY A 119 -31.14 -13.11 -4.20
CA GLY A 119 -31.00 -13.49 -5.60
C GLY A 119 -29.77 -12.94 -6.29
N ASP A 120 -29.64 -13.24 -7.59
CA ASP A 120 -28.41 -12.99 -8.36
C ASP A 120 -28.09 -11.49 -8.51
N ARG A 121 -29.11 -10.62 -8.75
CA ARG A 121 -28.90 -9.20 -9.03
C ARG A 121 -28.24 -8.47 -7.86
N LEU A 122 -28.86 -8.51 -6.68
CA LEU A 122 -28.33 -7.88 -5.47
C LEU A 122 -27.14 -8.65 -4.90
N GLY A 123 -27.12 -9.98 -5.10
CA GLY A 123 -25.99 -10.81 -4.70
C GLY A 123 -24.69 -10.40 -5.40
N TYR A 124 -24.69 -10.23 -6.72
CA TYR A 124 -23.46 -9.79 -7.41
C TYR A 124 -23.10 -8.32 -7.10
N ALA A 125 -24.09 -7.46 -6.88
CA ALA A 125 -23.80 -6.09 -6.40
C ALA A 125 -23.15 -6.12 -5.01
N SER A 126 -23.56 -7.03 -4.12
CA SER A 126 -22.97 -7.16 -2.80
C SER A 126 -21.49 -7.57 -2.83
N LEU A 127 -21.04 -8.37 -3.80
CA LEU A 127 -19.62 -8.67 -3.93
C LEU A 127 -18.77 -7.40 -4.10
N VAL A 128 -19.23 -6.47 -4.95
CA VAL A 128 -18.53 -5.22 -5.22
C VAL A 128 -18.47 -4.35 -3.97
N VAL A 129 -19.63 -4.07 -3.36
CA VAL A 129 -19.66 -3.15 -2.23
C VAL A 129 -19.01 -3.72 -0.97
N TYR A 130 -19.17 -5.03 -0.71
CA TYR A 130 -18.54 -5.68 0.45
C TYR A 130 -17.02 -5.76 0.31
N TRP A 131 -16.50 -6.02 -0.89
CA TRP A 131 -15.06 -6.07 -1.12
C TRP A 131 -14.41 -4.69 -0.97
N LEU A 132 -15.00 -3.66 -1.58
CA LEU A 132 -14.52 -2.28 -1.43
C LEU A 132 -14.59 -1.80 0.02
N THR A 133 -15.66 -2.16 0.75
CA THR A 133 -15.77 -1.86 2.18
C THR A 133 -14.71 -2.58 2.99
N PHE A 134 -14.44 -3.86 2.68
CA PHE A 134 -13.36 -4.60 3.31
C PHE A 134 -12.02 -3.89 3.12
N GLU A 135 -11.64 -3.56 1.88
CA GLU A 135 -10.37 -2.87 1.61
C GLU A 135 -10.30 -1.51 2.31
N PHE A 136 -11.37 -0.72 2.26
CA PHE A 136 -11.46 0.59 2.91
C PHE A 136 -11.31 0.54 4.43
N LEU A 137 -12.00 -0.37 5.09
CA LEU A 137 -11.92 -0.53 6.55
C LEU A 137 -10.58 -1.16 6.96
N TYR A 138 -10.05 -2.06 6.15
CA TYR A 138 -8.79 -2.74 6.42
C TYR A 138 -7.58 -1.80 6.39
N ILE A 139 -7.54 -0.84 5.47
CA ILE A 139 -6.51 0.21 5.44
C ILE A 139 -6.46 0.99 6.76
N ARG A 140 -7.62 1.18 7.41
CA ARG A 140 -7.80 1.98 8.64
C ARG A 140 -7.77 1.16 9.93
N ALA A 141 -7.67 -0.16 9.82
CA ALA A 141 -7.64 -1.04 10.98
C ALA A 141 -6.32 -0.89 11.77
N THR A 142 -6.36 -1.16 13.08
CA THR A 142 -5.16 -1.16 13.93
C THR A 142 -4.13 -2.21 13.48
N VAL A 143 -4.63 -3.37 13.02
CA VAL A 143 -3.82 -4.41 12.40
C VAL A 143 -4.12 -4.37 10.92
N ASN A 144 -3.26 -3.72 10.16
CA ASN A 144 -3.42 -3.54 8.72
C ASN A 144 -2.18 -3.99 7.95
N PHE A 145 -2.39 -4.39 6.72
CA PHE A 145 -1.35 -4.70 5.75
C PHE A 145 -1.93 -4.45 4.34
N PRO A 146 -2.09 -3.19 3.90
CA PRO A 146 -2.84 -2.82 2.69
C PRO A 146 -2.12 -3.19 1.38
N TRP A 147 -1.19 -4.10 1.45
CA TRP A 147 -0.32 -4.50 0.33
C TRP A 147 -1.10 -5.10 -0.83
N LEU A 148 -2.11 -5.91 -0.51
CA LEU A 148 -2.87 -6.71 -1.46
C LEU A 148 -4.22 -6.10 -1.87
N ILE A 149 -4.39 -4.78 -1.76
CA ILE A 149 -5.53 -4.07 -2.35
C ILE A 149 -5.49 -4.30 -3.86
N LEU A 150 -6.64 -4.69 -4.44
CA LEU A 150 -6.68 -5.09 -5.86
C LEU A 150 -6.16 -4.00 -6.79
N GLY A 151 -6.48 -2.73 -6.51
CA GLY A 151 -5.98 -1.60 -7.29
C GLY A 151 -4.46 -1.44 -7.28
N ASN A 152 -3.76 -1.92 -6.26
CA ASN A 152 -2.29 -1.91 -6.22
C ASN A 152 -1.66 -2.84 -7.28
N GLY A 153 -2.41 -3.83 -7.77
CA GLY A 153 -1.95 -4.74 -8.81
C GLY A 153 -1.65 -4.06 -10.16
N PHE A 154 -2.11 -2.80 -10.35
CA PHE A 154 -1.79 -1.99 -11.54
C PHE A 154 -0.52 -1.13 -11.38
N ALA A 155 0.25 -1.27 -10.33
CA ALA A 155 1.44 -0.45 -10.09
C ALA A 155 2.51 -0.55 -11.21
N ASN A 156 2.50 -1.63 -11.99
CA ASN A 156 3.34 -1.78 -13.18
C ASN A 156 2.72 -1.13 -14.43
N ASP A 157 1.42 -0.88 -14.47
CA ASP A 157 0.64 -0.45 -15.63
C ASP A 157 0.24 1.03 -15.54
N ILE A 158 1.19 1.91 -15.18
CA ILE A 158 0.91 3.33 -14.87
C ILE A 158 0.16 4.08 -15.97
N ALA A 159 0.37 3.73 -17.23
CA ALA A 159 -0.34 4.36 -18.35
C ALA A 159 -1.84 4.02 -18.36
N LEU A 160 -2.27 2.94 -17.68
CA LEU A 160 -3.65 2.48 -17.65
C LEU A 160 -4.45 3.02 -16.44
N ILE A 161 -3.80 3.74 -15.51
CA ILE A 161 -4.39 4.13 -14.21
C ILE A 161 -4.22 5.61 -13.88
N GLN A 162 -4.01 6.48 -14.86
CA GLN A 162 -3.83 7.91 -14.60
C GLN A 162 -5.05 8.56 -13.91
N TRP A 163 -6.24 7.98 -14.07
CA TRP A 163 -7.45 8.41 -13.38
C TRP A 163 -7.47 8.08 -11.87
N TYR A 164 -6.41 7.43 -11.32
CA TYR A 164 -6.23 7.34 -9.87
C TYR A 164 -6.06 8.72 -9.21
N GLU A 165 -5.71 9.77 -9.96
CA GLU A 165 -5.77 11.14 -9.47
C GLU A 165 -7.19 11.57 -9.03
N ILE A 166 -8.23 10.79 -9.43
CA ILE A 166 -9.64 11.02 -9.07
C ILE A 166 -10.07 10.04 -7.97
N THR A 167 -9.79 8.77 -8.11
CA THR A 167 -10.42 7.70 -7.31
C THR A 167 -9.47 7.00 -6.34
N GLY A 168 -8.17 7.24 -6.42
CA GLY A 168 -7.16 6.42 -5.76
C GLY A 168 -7.22 4.95 -6.20
N VAL A 169 -6.50 4.09 -5.48
CA VAL A 169 -6.43 2.64 -5.76
C VAL A 169 -7.77 1.92 -5.59
N LEU A 170 -8.69 2.42 -4.75
CA LEU A 170 -10.01 1.80 -4.59
C LEU A 170 -10.87 1.87 -5.85
N GLY A 171 -10.65 2.88 -6.72
CA GLY A 171 -11.24 2.89 -8.06
C GLY A 171 -10.75 1.73 -8.93
N GLY A 172 -9.45 1.39 -8.83
CA GLY A 172 -8.89 0.21 -9.49
C GLY A 172 -9.52 -1.09 -9.00
N SER A 173 -9.72 -1.22 -7.69
CA SER A 173 -10.44 -2.36 -7.11
C SER A 173 -11.89 -2.44 -7.61
N LEU A 174 -12.58 -1.31 -7.71
CA LEU A 174 -13.94 -1.25 -8.30
C LEU A 174 -13.92 -1.74 -9.75
N TRP A 175 -12.98 -1.27 -10.55
CA TRP A 175 -12.83 -1.68 -11.95
C TRP A 175 -12.59 -3.18 -12.09
N VAL A 176 -11.69 -3.75 -11.29
CA VAL A 176 -11.43 -5.20 -11.22
C VAL A 176 -12.71 -6.00 -10.93
N LEU A 177 -13.45 -5.62 -9.91
CA LEU A 177 -14.65 -6.33 -9.48
C LEU A 177 -15.75 -6.27 -10.53
N LEU A 178 -15.97 -5.11 -11.14
CA LEU A 178 -16.95 -4.94 -12.21
C LEU A 178 -16.59 -5.77 -13.45
N MET A 179 -15.29 -5.78 -13.85
CA MET A 179 -14.81 -6.58 -14.97
C MET A 179 -15.00 -8.08 -14.71
N ASN A 180 -14.66 -8.59 -13.53
CA ASN A 180 -14.89 -10.00 -13.17
C ASN A 180 -16.36 -10.40 -13.28
N LEU A 181 -17.27 -9.55 -12.79
CA LEU A 181 -18.71 -9.82 -12.90
C LEU A 181 -19.22 -9.77 -14.33
N ALA A 182 -18.75 -8.82 -15.12
CA ALA A 182 -19.13 -8.69 -16.53
C ALA A 182 -18.66 -9.91 -17.35
N ILE A 183 -17.38 -10.29 -17.19
CA ILE A 183 -16.80 -11.45 -17.87
C ILE A 183 -17.46 -12.75 -17.39
N PHE A 184 -17.66 -12.92 -16.08
CA PHE A 184 -18.36 -14.09 -15.55
C PHE A 184 -19.76 -14.25 -16.14
N LYS A 185 -20.56 -13.17 -16.20
CA LYS A 185 -21.90 -13.19 -16.80
C LYS A 185 -21.86 -13.52 -18.29
N LEU A 186 -20.93 -12.92 -19.01
CA LEU A 186 -20.71 -13.17 -20.44
C LEU A 186 -20.40 -14.65 -20.70
N VAL A 187 -19.39 -15.20 -20.01
CA VAL A 187 -18.96 -16.59 -20.17
C VAL A 187 -20.09 -17.56 -19.76
N LYS A 188 -20.78 -17.27 -18.64
CA LYS A 188 -21.92 -18.09 -18.16
C LYS A 188 -23.06 -18.14 -19.18
N ASN A 189 -23.37 -17.03 -19.84
CA ASN A 189 -24.42 -16.99 -20.86
C ASN A 189 -23.97 -17.65 -22.16
N TRP A 190 -22.75 -17.41 -22.62
CA TRP A 190 -22.18 -18.11 -23.77
C TRP A 190 -22.20 -19.64 -23.59
N MET A 191 -21.88 -20.14 -22.40
CA MET A 191 -21.93 -21.58 -22.09
C MET A 191 -23.35 -22.16 -22.17
N LYS A 192 -24.39 -21.35 -21.98
CA LYS A 192 -25.81 -21.82 -22.13
C LYS A 192 -26.22 -22.02 -23.59
N GLU A 193 -25.63 -21.27 -24.50
CA GLU A 193 -25.87 -21.38 -25.94
C GLU A 193 -25.12 -22.56 -26.59
N GLY A 194 -24.79 -23.60 -25.83
CA GLY A 194 -24.13 -24.81 -26.34
C GLY A 194 -22.66 -24.60 -26.78
N ARG A 195 -22.02 -23.50 -26.36
CA ARG A 195 -20.64 -23.12 -26.75
C ARG A 195 -20.47 -22.93 -28.26
N LEU A 196 -21.53 -22.47 -28.93
CA LEU A 196 -21.46 -22.12 -30.36
C LEU A 196 -20.30 -21.15 -30.62
N PRO A 197 -19.71 -21.16 -31.83
CA PRO A 197 -18.78 -20.13 -32.26
C PRO A 197 -19.39 -18.74 -32.00
N VAL A 198 -18.56 -17.78 -31.56
CA VAL A 198 -19.05 -16.45 -31.14
C VAL A 198 -19.93 -15.78 -32.20
N LYS A 199 -19.55 -15.90 -33.49
CA LYS A 199 -20.34 -15.35 -34.62
C LYS A 199 -21.74 -15.94 -34.70
N GLU A 200 -21.90 -17.25 -34.46
CA GLU A 200 -23.20 -17.92 -34.48
C GLU A 200 -24.01 -17.61 -33.23
N ALA A 201 -23.36 -17.61 -32.06
CA ALA A 201 -24.00 -17.25 -30.80
C ALA A 201 -24.56 -15.82 -30.83
N LEU A 202 -23.87 -14.87 -31.49
CA LEU A 202 -24.32 -13.49 -31.66
C LEU A 202 -25.56 -13.37 -32.56
N LYS A 203 -25.70 -14.23 -33.56
CA LYS A 203 -26.90 -14.26 -34.42
C LYS A 203 -28.15 -14.76 -33.65
N VAL A 204 -27.93 -15.74 -32.76
CA VAL A 204 -29.02 -16.37 -31.97
C VAL A 204 -29.43 -15.52 -30.78
N ASN A 205 -28.46 -14.81 -30.15
CA ASN A 205 -28.72 -14.11 -28.89
C ASN A 205 -28.20 -12.68 -28.89
N ARG A 206 -29.07 -11.72 -29.23
CA ARG A 206 -28.78 -10.27 -29.19
C ARG A 206 -28.32 -9.76 -27.80
N SER A 207 -28.71 -10.45 -26.72
CA SER A 207 -28.29 -10.11 -25.36
C SER A 207 -26.79 -10.37 -25.16
N LEU A 208 -26.22 -11.38 -25.86
CA LEU A 208 -24.79 -11.68 -25.81
C LEU A 208 -23.94 -10.54 -26.45
N ALA A 209 -24.43 -10.01 -27.59
CA ALA A 209 -23.79 -8.87 -28.25
C ALA A 209 -23.73 -7.64 -27.31
N ARG A 210 -24.86 -7.34 -26.63
CA ARG A 210 -24.90 -6.24 -25.64
C ARG A 210 -23.94 -6.47 -24.47
N GLN A 211 -23.81 -7.71 -23.97
CA GLN A 211 -22.87 -8.02 -22.90
C GLN A 211 -21.42 -7.88 -23.35
N ILE A 212 -21.06 -8.29 -24.56
CA ILE A 212 -19.72 -8.07 -25.14
C ILE A 212 -19.44 -6.56 -25.23
N SER A 213 -20.38 -5.77 -25.76
CA SER A 213 -20.23 -4.32 -25.84
C SER A 213 -19.99 -3.68 -24.46
N TRP A 214 -20.70 -4.13 -23.42
CA TRP A 214 -20.48 -3.67 -22.05
C TRP A 214 -19.10 -4.07 -21.51
N VAL A 215 -18.63 -5.30 -21.75
CA VAL A 215 -17.29 -5.74 -21.35
C VAL A 215 -16.22 -4.90 -22.05
N VAL A 216 -16.37 -4.71 -23.37
CA VAL A 216 -15.44 -3.89 -24.16
C VAL A 216 -15.46 -2.43 -23.69
N ALA A 217 -16.62 -1.83 -23.47
CA ALA A 217 -16.74 -0.46 -22.99
C ALA A 217 -16.10 -0.28 -21.60
N LEU A 218 -16.40 -1.19 -20.66
CA LEU A 218 -15.86 -1.19 -19.30
C LEU A 218 -14.33 -1.37 -19.29
N LEU A 219 -13.78 -2.12 -20.24
CA LEU A 219 -12.34 -2.28 -20.43
C LEU A 219 -11.72 -1.04 -21.08
N MET A 220 -12.25 -0.66 -22.25
CA MET A 220 -11.60 0.31 -23.14
C MET A 220 -11.74 1.76 -22.67
N ILE A 221 -12.88 2.15 -22.09
CA ILE A 221 -13.10 3.55 -21.71
C ILE A 221 -12.11 4.01 -20.63
N PRO A 222 -11.94 3.30 -19.49
CA PRO A 222 -10.96 3.71 -18.49
C PRO A 222 -9.52 3.65 -19.02
N MET A 223 -9.20 2.66 -19.86
CA MET A 223 -7.87 2.55 -20.47
C MET A 223 -7.59 3.73 -21.41
N LEU A 224 -8.52 4.07 -22.31
CA LEU A 224 -8.36 5.18 -23.26
C LEU A 224 -8.23 6.52 -22.53
N VAL A 225 -9.12 6.79 -21.56
CA VAL A 225 -9.04 7.99 -20.72
C VAL A 225 -7.68 8.08 -20.04
N SER A 226 -7.19 6.97 -19.50
CA SER A 226 -5.89 6.92 -18.82
C SER A 226 -4.72 7.16 -19.78
N VAL A 227 -4.70 6.45 -20.91
CA VAL A 227 -3.62 6.59 -21.91
C VAL A 227 -3.59 8.01 -22.49
N ILE A 228 -4.75 8.58 -22.83
CA ILE A 228 -4.83 9.98 -23.28
C ILE A 228 -4.26 10.89 -22.19
N ARG A 229 -4.70 10.73 -20.93
CA ARG A 229 -4.19 11.53 -19.80
C ARG A 229 -2.68 11.36 -19.61
N TYR A 230 -2.15 10.12 -19.73
CA TYR A 230 -0.72 9.85 -19.64
C TYR A 230 0.09 10.57 -20.73
N LEU A 231 -0.42 10.61 -21.95
CA LEU A 231 0.26 11.22 -23.09
C LEU A 231 0.13 12.76 -23.11
N THR A 232 -0.99 13.30 -22.61
CA THR A 232 -1.29 14.74 -22.65
C THR A 232 -1.00 15.49 -21.36
N TYR A 233 -0.64 14.77 -20.27
CA TYR A 233 -0.29 15.43 -19.02
C TYR A 233 1.08 16.09 -19.13
N GLU A 234 1.09 17.41 -19.04
CA GLU A 234 2.31 18.21 -18.98
C GLU A 234 2.56 18.67 -17.55
N GLU A 235 3.78 18.48 -17.08
CA GLU A 235 4.21 18.98 -15.77
C GLU A 235 4.51 20.48 -15.89
N LYS A 236 4.05 21.27 -14.91
CA LYS A 236 4.48 22.67 -14.78
C LYS A 236 5.99 22.69 -14.63
N GLN A 237 6.65 23.50 -15.43
CA GLN A 237 8.10 23.65 -15.40
C GLN A 237 8.50 24.52 -14.20
N ASP A 238 8.91 23.86 -13.13
CA ASP A 238 9.46 24.44 -11.90
C ASP A 238 10.51 23.46 -11.36
N PRO A 239 11.69 23.40 -12.03
CA PRO A 239 12.67 22.34 -11.82
C PRO A 239 13.51 22.55 -10.56
N TYR A 240 13.71 21.45 -9.81
CA TYR A 240 14.61 21.33 -8.66
C TYR A 240 15.61 20.22 -8.91
N GLU A 241 16.89 20.48 -8.70
CA GLU A 241 17.94 19.46 -8.75
C GLU A 241 17.98 18.69 -7.42
N ILE A 242 17.78 17.37 -7.51
CA ILE A 242 17.69 16.48 -6.35
C ILE A 242 18.75 15.39 -6.46
N VAL A 243 19.50 15.22 -5.37
CA VAL A 243 20.45 14.12 -5.18
C VAL A 243 19.87 13.12 -4.20
N VAL A 244 19.80 11.85 -4.60
CA VAL A 244 19.32 10.75 -3.75
C VAL A 244 20.49 9.82 -3.44
N ILE A 245 20.72 9.53 -2.17
CA ILE A 245 21.84 8.69 -1.72
C ILE A 245 21.33 7.33 -1.26
N GLN A 246 21.95 6.27 -1.78
CA GLN A 246 21.77 4.87 -1.36
C GLN A 246 23.09 4.35 -0.77
N PRO A 247 23.30 4.46 0.55
CA PRO A 247 24.57 4.08 1.17
C PRO A 247 24.80 2.57 1.18
N ASN A 248 23.78 1.78 0.99
CA ASN A 248 23.80 0.32 0.93
C ASN A 248 24.53 -0.32 2.10
N ILE A 249 24.08 -0.01 3.31
CA ILE A 249 24.58 -0.60 4.55
C ILE A 249 23.66 -1.74 4.95
N ASP A 250 24.22 -2.93 5.18
CA ASP A 250 23.43 -4.08 5.64
C ASP A 250 22.65 -3.70 6.92
N PRO A 251 21.31 -3.85 6.94
CA PRO A 251 20.50 -3.49 8.10
C PRO A 251 20.95 -4.14 9.42
N TYR A 252 21.46 -5.37 9.36
CA TYR A 252 21.94 -6.07 10.55
C TYR A 252 23.28 -5.50 11.06
N GLN A 253 24.17 -5.10 10.16
CA GLN A 253 25.44 -4.46 10.51
C GLN A 253 25.25 -3.00 10.92
N LYS A 254 24.32 -2.31 10.30
CA LYS A 254 24.00 -0.89 10.54
C LYS A 254 23.74 -0.57 12.01
N PHE A 255 23.02 -1.45 12.70
CA PHE A 255 22.62 -1.22 14.09
C PHE A 255 23.57 -1.85 15.12
N ALA A 256 24.40 -2.82 14.74
CA ALA A 256 25.19 -3.61 15.67
C ALA A 256 26.71 -3.49 15.50
N GLU A 257 27.19 -3.40 14.25
CA GLU A 257 28.62 -3.61 13.97
C GLU A 257 29.31 -2.37 13.38
N MET A 258 28.60 -1.60 12.53
CA MET A 258 29.22 -0.47 11.84
C MET A 258 29.08 0.83 12.63
N PRO A 259 30.17 1.49 13.05
CA PRO A 259 30.11 2.79 13.75
C PRO A 259 29.37 3.85 12.93
N GLN A 260 28.52 4.64 13.59
CA GLN A 260 27.74 5.71 12.92
C GLN A 260 28.63 6.69 12.15
N LYS A 261 29.79 7.02 12.70
CA LYS A 261 30.79 7.88 12.05
C LYS A 261 31.15 7.39 10.65
N MET A 262 31.43 6.08 10.50
CA MET A 262 31.77 5.47 9.22
C MET A 262 30.59 5.48 8.23
N GLN A 263 29.38 5.24 8.74
CA GLN A 263 28.16 5.34 7.91
C GLN A 263 28.01 6.76 7.36
N THR A 264 28.20 7.78 8.20
CA THR A 264 28.12 9.18 7.79
C THR A 264 29.20 9.54 6.78
N GLU A 265 30.43 9.07 6.95
CA GLU A 265 31.52 9.28 5.99
C GLU A 265 31.19 8.70 4.62
N PHE A 266 30.67 7.47 4.54
CA PHE A 266 30.22 6.89 3.28
C PHE A 266 29.10 7.68 2.61
N PHE A 267 28.13 8.16 3.40
CA PHE A 267 27.05 8.99 2.89
C PHE A 267 27.57 10.30 2.30
N LEU A 268 28.44 11.00 3.04
CA LEU A 268 29.00 12.28 2.61
C LEU A 268 29.91 12.14 1.39
N GLN A 269 30.71 11.07 1.29
CA GLN A 269 31.52 10.77 0.10
C GLN A 269 30.66 10.59 -1.15
N LEU A 270 29.53 9.85 -1.04
CA LEU A 270 28.60 9.70 -2.14
C LEU A 270 27.92 11.02 -2.50
N ALA A 271 27.51 11.79 -1.49
CA ALA A 271 26.89 13.10 -1.70
C ALA A 271 27.85 14.05 -2.42
N ASP A 272 29.08 14.15 -1.94
CA ASP A 272 30.13 15.03 -2.49
C ASP A 272 30.42 14.76 -3.97
N SER A 273 30.35 13.49 -4.39
CA SER A 273 30.55 13.10 -5.78
C SER A 273 29.42 13.52 -6.74
N LEU A 274 28.27 13.95 -6.21
CA LEU A 274 27.04 14.20 -6.98
C LEU A 274 26.49 15.61 -6.83
N VAL A 275 26.70 16.22 -5.67
CA VAL A 275 26.17 17.56 -5.36
C VAL A 275 26.87 18.62 -6.18
N THR A 276 26.11 19.60 -6.65
CA THR A 276 26.57 20.77 -7.40
C THR A 276 26.12 22.05 -6.69
N PRO A 277 26.65 23.21 -7.07
CA PRO A 277 26.15 24.49 -6.55
C PRO A 277 24.65 24.74 -6.85
N GLN A 278 24.07 24.01 -7.81
CA GLN A 278 22.66 24.10 -8.21
C GLN A 278 21.75 23.12 -7.45
N THR A 279 22.33 22.18 -6.70
CA THR A 279 21.55 21.18 -5.98
C THR A 279 20.63 21.84 -4.94
N ASP A 280 19.34 21.51 -5.01
CA ASP A 280 18.31 22.02 -4.10
C ASP A 280 18.09 21.10 -2.91
N TYR A 281 18.12 19.79 -3.14
CA TYR A 281 17.88 18.78 -2.09
C TYR A 281 18.82 17.59 -2.19
N ILE A 282 19.23 17.12 -1.01
CA ILE A 282 19.89 15.82 -0.81
C ILE A 282 18.95 14.96 0.01
N VAL A 283 18.65 13.74 -0.44
CA VAL A 283 17.73 12.83 0.23
C VAL A 283 18.48 11.59 0.71
N GLY A 284 18.47 11.36 2.01
CA GLY A 284 19.04 10.20 2.67
C GLY A 284 17.96 9.22 3.16
N PRO A 285 18.34 7.97 3.51
CA PRO A 285 17.37 6.92 3.84
C PRO A 285 16.84 6.99 5.27
N GLU A 286 15.85 6.13 5.57
CA GLU A 286 15.22 5.92 6.87
C GLU A 286 16.21 5.50 7.95
N THR A 287 16.01 6.01 9.18
CA THR A 287 16.81 5.70 10.39
C THR A 287 18.33 5.75 10.14
N PHE A 288 18.79 6.64 9.28
CA PHE A 288 20.20 6.69 8.90
C PHE A 288 21.07 7.02 10.09
N ILE A 289 20.72 8.06 10.88
CA ILE A 289 21.35 8.30 12.18
C ILE A 289 20.59 7.47 13.22
N ASN A 290 21.29 6.50 13.82
CA ASN A 290 20.67 5.52 14.72
C ASN A 290 21.22 5.54 16.15
N ASN A 291 22.07 6.52 16.49
CA ASN A 291 22.75 6.61 17.79
C ASN A 291 22.33 7.86 18.57
N SER A 292 21.58 7.66 19.65
CA SER A 292 21.35 8.64 20.73
C SER A 292 20.98 10.07 20.30
N VAL A 293 20.12 10.23 19.30
CA VAL A 293 19.67 11.56 18.82
C VAL A 293 18.57 12.09 19.74
N TRP A 294 18.94 12.86 20.76
CA TRP A 294 17.98 13.59 21.58
C TRP A 294 17.52 14.86 20.86
N GLU A 295 16.21 15.06 20.73
CA GLU A 295 15.63 16.16 19.94
C GLU A 295 16.04 17.52 20.50
N GLU A 296 16.07 17.66 21.83
CA GLU A 296 16.47 18.90 22.51
C GLU A 296 17.96 19.29 22.26
N ARG A 297 18.76 18.35 21.75
CA ARG A 297 20.20 18.53 21.49
C ARG A 297 20.60 18.09 20.08
N ILE A 298 19.64 17.91 19.17
CA ILE A 298 19.91 17.44 17.81
C ILE A 298 20.93 18.30 17.07
N SER A 299 20.87 19.62 17.25
CA SER A 299 21.82 20.55 16.64
C SER A 299 23.27 20.34 17.10
N ASN A 300 23.49 19.77 18.28
CA ASN A 300 24.81 19.48 18.84
C ASN A 300 25.28 18.05 18.59
N HIS A 301 24.46 17.22 17.91
CA HIS A 301 24.83 15.85 17.61
C HIS A 301 25.99 15.79 16.61
N PRO A 302 27.10 15.02 16.88
CA PRO A 302 28.31 15.05 16.06
C PRO A 302 28.06 14.81 14.57
N GLU A 303 27.18 13.87 14.23
CA GLU A 303 26.90 13.55 12.83
C GLU A 303 26.05 14.63 12.14
N VAL A 304 25.16 15.28 12.88
CA VAL A 304 24.40 16.45 12.39
C VAL A 304 25.32 17.62 12.12
N GLN A 305 26.29 17.86 13.01
CA GLN A 305 27.33 18.90 12.83
C GLN A 305 28.18 18.65 11.58
N LYS A 306 28.60 17.40 11.33
CA LYS A 306 29.34 17.05 10.11
C LYS A 306 28.52 17.32 8.85
N MET A 307 27.24 16.96 8.86
CA MET A 307 26.31 17.20 7.73
C MET A 307 26.12 18.71 7.52
N ARG A 308 26.01 19.52 8.60
CA ARG A 308 25.97 20.97 8.49
C ARG A 308 27.23 21.55 7.90
N SER A 309 28.41 21.08 8.36
CA SER A 309 29.68 21.51 7.80
C SER A 309 29.80 21.20 6.32
N PHE A 310 29.30 20.06 5.88
CA PHE A 310 29.22 19.70 4.46
C PHE A 310 28.29 20.65 3.70
N LEU A 311 27.05 20.88 4.21
CA LEU A 311 26.09 21.79 3.58
C LEU A 311 26.55 23.24 3.52
N ALA A 312 27.48 23.69 4.40
CA ALA A 312 28.05 25.03 4.34
C ALA A 312 28.76 25.33 3.00
N GLY A 313 29.26 24.29 2.31
CA GLY A 313 29.82 24.39 0.96
C GLY A 313 28.73 24.50 -0.15
N TYR A 314 27.47 24.23 0.19
CA TYR A 314 26.36 24.17 -0.75
C TYR A 314 25.13 24.91 -0.18
N PRO A 315 25.14 26.23 -0.09
CA PRO A 315 24.16 27.02 0.65
C PRO A 315 22.71 26.90 0.11
N ARG A 316 22.54 26.46 -1.12
CA ARG A 316 21.22 26.18 -1.72
C ARG A 316 20.65 24.82 -1.31
N ALA A 317 21.54 23.87 -1.00
CA ALA A 317 21.16 22.48 -0.72
C ALA A 317 20.51 22.35 0.67
N LYS A 318 19.42 21.56 0.72
CA LYS A 318 18.76 21.10 1.95
C LYS A 318 18.91 19.60 2.03
N LEU A 319 19.18 19.05 3.21
CA LEU A 319 19.28 17.61 3.44
C LEU A 319 18.04 17.13 4.17
N VAL A 320 17.34 16.15 3.58
CA VAL A 320 16.21 15.42 4.23
C VAL A 320 16.62 13.97 4.44
N MET A 321 16.58 13.49 5.68
CA MET A 321 16.93 12.11 6.00
C MET A 321 16.28 11.60 7.28
N GLY A 322 16.39 10.28 7.49
CA GLY A 322 15.83 9.60 8.65
C GLY A 322 16.80 9.47 9.82
N ALA A 323 16.25 9.50 11.04
CA ALA A 323 16.96 9.22 12.27
C ALA A 323 16.06 8.45 13.27
N THR A 324 16.71 7.75 14.22
CA THR A 324 16.05 7.34 15.45
C THR A 324 16.22 8.44 16.47
N THR A 325 15.12 9.12 16.82
CA THR A 325 15.15 10.22 17.78
C THR A 325 14.54 9.85 19.12
N TYR A 326 14.92 10.61 20.15
CA TYR A 326 14.40 10.48 21.51
C TYR A 326 13.91 11.85 21.98
N LYS A 327 12.67 11.89 22.48
CA LYS A 327 12.04 13.09 23.05
C LYS A 327 11.87 12.90 24.54
N LEU A 328 12.38 13.86 25.32
CA LEU A 328 12.31 13.88 26.78
C LEU A 328 10.99 14.52 27.24
N TYR A 329 10.31 13.86 28.14
CA TYR A 329 9.12 14.39 28.82
C TYR A 329 9.47 14.70 30.29
N LYS A 330 9.25 15.94 30.68
CA LYS A 330 9.54 16.41 32.03
C LYS A 330 8.30 16.38 32.92
N GLU A 331 7.12 16.62 32.33
CA GLU A 331 5.85 16.71 33.03
C GLU A 331 5.00 15.45 32.79
N PRO A 332 4.31 14.93 33.82
CA PRO A 332 3.43 13.77 33.69
C PRO A 332 2.30 13.95 32.64
N SER A 333 1.86 15.18 32.40
CA SER A 333 0.85 15.53 31.40
C SER A 333 1.30 15.27 29.96
N GLU A 334 2.61 15.20 29.70
CA GLU A 334 3.19 14.92 28.40
C GLU A 334 3.35 13.42 28.13
N TYR A 335 3.17 12.57 29.14
CA TYR A 335 3.45 11.14 29.03
C TYR A 335 2.48 10.46 28.06
N THR A 336 3.05 9.74 27.10
CA THR A 336 2.31 8.93 26.13
C THR A 336 2.21 7.48 26.60
N SER A 337 1.37 6.69 25.94
CA SER A 337 1.24 5.26 26.21
C SER A 337 2.53 4.46 25.86
N SER A 338 3.37 4.99 24.99
CA SER A 338 4.65 4.40 24.58
C SER A 338 5.84 4.89 25.40
N SER A 339 5.67 5.97 26.18
CA SER A 339 6.76 6.59 26.93
C SER A 339 7.35 5.68 28.01
N ARG A 340 8.67 5.77 28.19
CA ARG A 340 9.50 4.91 29.05
C ARG A 340 10.17 5.72 30.15
N PRO A 341 10.27 5.20 31.38
CA PRO A 341 11.04 5.86 32.44
C PRO A 341 12.53 5.84 32.08
N ILE A 342 13.23 6.94 32.35
CA ILE A 342 14.68 6.97 32.38
C ILE A 342 15.15 6.22 33.62
N ARG A 343 16.15 5.35 33.47
CA ARG A 343 16.70 4.54 34.56
C ARG A 343 17.20 5.45 35.69
N GLY A 344 16.62 5.33 36.88
CA GLY A 344 16.94 6.12 38.06
C GLY A 344 16.45 7.58 38.04
N GLY A 345 15.64 7.98 37.02
CA GLY A 345 15.14 9.35 36.88
C GLY A 345 13.64 9.49 37.05
N LYS A 346 13.19 10.74 37.30
CA LYS A 346 11.78 11.13 37.40
C LYS A 346 11.14 11.34 36.02
N PHE A 347 11.92 11.45 34.96
CA PHE A 347 11.48 11.79 33.60
C PHE A 347 11.18 10.54 32.77
N ARG A 348 10.39 10.75 31.73
CA ARG A 348 10.11 9.72 30.72
C ARG A 348 10.57 10.20 29.33
N TYR A 349 10.70 9.26 28.40
CA TYR A 349 11.03 9.54 27.01
C TYR A 349 10.32 8.59 26.06
N ASP A 350 10.08 9.03 24.85
CA ASP A 350 9.75 8.17 23.71
C ASP A 350 10.93 8.06 22.76
N SER A 351 10.99 6.94 22.05
CA SER A 351 11.83 6.81 20.85
C SER A 351 10.93 6.87 19.62
N PHE A 352 11.41 7.53 18.57
CA PHE A 352 10.69 7.70 17.33
C PHE A 352 11.53 7.24 16.14
N ASN A 353 10.86 6.69 15.12
CA ASN A 353 11.38 6.66 13.77
C ASN A 353 11.05 8.01 13.13
N SER A 354 12.05 8.83 12.84
CA SER A 354 11.86 10.23 12.48
C SER A 354 12.52 10.58 11.15
N ALA A 355 12.02 11.62 10.52
CA ALA A 355 12.71 12.37 9.49
C ALA A 355 13.05 13.76 10.00
N PHE A 356 14.12 14.37 9.48
CA PHE A 356 14.49 15.77 9.77
C PHE A 356 15.03 16.45 8.52
N GLN A 357 14.98 17.78 8.51
CA GLN A 357 15.60 18.61 7.47
C GLN A 357 16.71 19.46 8.07
N LEU A 358 17.84 19.52 7.35
CA LEU A 358 18.91 20.46 7.60
C LEU A 358 19.01 21.45 6.44
N ASP A 359 19.15 22.73 6.76
CA ASP A 359 19.40 23.81 5.82
C ASP A 359 20.25 24.89 6.48
N SER A 360 20.40 26.02 5.81
CA SER A 360 21.16 27.18 6.31
C SER A 360 20.44 27.99 7.42
N SER A 361 19.16 27.71 7.72
CA SER A 361 18.36 28.48 8.68
C SER A 361 18.70 28.23 10.15
N GLY A 362 19.39 27.14 10.43
CA GLY A 362 19.72 26.75 11.81
C GLY A 362 18.60 25.96 12.53
N THR A 363 17.36 26.11 12.13
CA THR A 363 16.23 25.32 12.64
C THR A 363 16.25 23.92 12.05
N ILE A 364 15.92 22.91 12.85
CA ILE A 364 15.84 21.51 12.40
C ILE A 364 14.41 21.01 12.62
N PRO A 365 13.53 21.10 11.62
CA PRO A 365 12.23 20.48 11.72
C PRO A 365 12.36 18.95 11.77
N ILE A 366 11.56 18.32 12.63
CA ILE A 366 11.53 16.87 12.86
C ILE A 366 10.09 16.40 12.66
N TYR A 367 9.91 15.35 11.88
CA TYR A 367 8.66 14.64 11.70
C TYR A 367 8.78 13.24 12.28
N HIS A 368 7.84 12.81 13.08
CA HIS A 368 7.79 11.45 13.63
C HIS A 368 6.84 10.57 12.82
N LYS A 369 7.34 9.41 12.42
CA LYS A 369 6.53 8.42 11.70
C LYS A 369 5.20 8.18 12.42
N SER A 370 4.10 8.36 11.72
CA SER A 370 2.77 8.23 12.31
C SER A 370 2.09 6.92 11.98
N MET A 371 2.44 6.27 10.86
CA MET A 371 1.96 4.93 10.51
C MET A 371 3.05 3.88 10.76
N LEU A 372 3.03 3.30 11.95
CA LEU A 372 4.02 2.31 12.40
C LEU A 372 3.71 0.92 11.83
N VAL A 373 4.77 0.15 11.55
CA VAL A 373 4.66 -1.24 11.10
C VAL A 373 4.18 -2.13 12.26
N THR A 374 2.99 -2.71 12.10
CA THR A 374 2.38 -3.57 13.11
C THR A 374 3.26 -4.81 13.37
N GLY A 375 3.51 -5.09 14.65
CA GLY A 375 4.33 -6.23 15.10
C GLY A 375 5.85 -6.02 15.05
N VAL A 376 6.33 -4.91 14.43
CA VAL A 376 7.76 -4.57 14.37
C VAL A 376 8.04 -3.26 15.12
N GLU A 377 7.36 -2.18 14.76
CA GLU A 377 7.51 -0.85 15.38
C GLU A 377 6.44 -0.57 16.44
N HIS A 378 5.31 -1.27 16.34
CA HIS A 378 4.18 -1.15 17.28
C HIS A 378 3.52 -2.50 17.52
N MET A 379 3.35 -2.89 18.79
CA MET A 379 2.59 -4.07 19.17
C MET A 379 1.13 -3.68 19.45
N PRO A 380 0.18 -4.13 18.62
CA PRO A 380 -1.23 -3.87 18.86
C PRO A 380 -1.74 -4.71 20.03
N TYR A 381 -2.75 -4.21 20.72
CA TYR A 381 -3.42 -4.94 21.81
C TYR A 381 -2.45 -5.52 22.86
N THR A 382 -1.51 -4.70 23.37
CA THR A 382 -0.45 -5.11 24.30
C THR A 382 -0.95 -5.87 25.53
N LYS A 383 -2.16 -5.58 26.02
CA LYS A 383 -2.79 -6.31 27.12
C LYS A 383 -3.07 -7.78 26.79
N LEU A 384 -3.35 -8.10 25.52
CA LEU A 384 -3.66 -9.46 25.05
C LEU A 384 -2.46 -10.13 24.41
N LEU A 385 -1.67 -9.40 23.64
CA LEU A 385 -0.58 -9.92 22.81
C LEU A 385 0.82 -9.60 23.36
N GLY A 386 0.93 -8.97 24.54
CA GLY A 386 2.22 -8.58 25.15
C GLY A 386 3.20 -9.73 25.36
N PHE A 387 2.73 -10.97 25.48
CA PHE A 387 3.62 -12.14 25.55
C PHE A 387 4.40 -12.35 24.24
N LEU A 388 3.88 -11.89 23.09
CA LEU A 388 4.57 -11.97 21.79
C LEU A 388 5.65 -10.89 21.66
N GLU A 389 5.64 -9.84 22.49
CA GLU A 389 6.62 -8.75 22.45
C GLU A 389 8.06 -9.26 22.63
N LYS A 390 8.27 -10.22 23.55
CA LYS A 390 9.57 -10.86 23.76
C LYS A 390 10.04 -11.68 22.55
N LEU A 391 9.10 -12.18 21.76
CA LEU A 391 9.38 -12.93 20.55
C LEU A 391 9.78 -12.02 19.39
N THR A 392 9.09 -10.86 19.25
CA THR A 392 9.39 -9.88 18.20
C THR A 392 10.73 -9.19 18.42
N VAL A 393 11.14 -8.97 19.66
CA VAL A 393 12.47 -8.42 20.00
C VAL A 393 13.61 -9.32 19.54
N LYS A 394 13.49 -10.64 19.71
CA LYS A 394 14.49 -11.60 19.22
C LYS A 394 14.60 -11.61 17.68
N LEU A 395 13.64 -11.01 16.99
CA LEU A 395 13.52 -10.99 15.52
C LEU A 395 13.86 -9.62 14.90
N GLY A 396 14.53 -8.73 15.66
CA GLY A 396 14.97 -7.41 15.17
C GLY A 396 13.92 -6.30 15.28
N GLY A 397 12.79 -6.57 15.92
CA GLY A 397 11.79 -5.53 16.24
C GLY A 397 12.22 -4.62 17.40
N ALA A 398 11.56 -3.48 17.55
CA ALA A 398 11.78 -2.59 18.67
C ALA A 398 11.45 -3.26 20.00
N PHE A 399 12.29 -3.04 21.03
CA PHE A 399 12.09 -3.63 22.38
C PHE A 399 10.78 -3.21 23.04
N ARG A 400 10.17 -2.11 22.55
CA ARG A 400 8.83 -1.58 22.88
C ARG A 400 8.36 -0.72 21.73
N SER A 401 7.05 -0.44 21.66
CA SER A 401 6.47 0.42 20.65
C SER A 401 7.18 1.78 20.57
N HIS A 402 7.43 2.25 19.36
CA HIS A 402 7.83 3.63 19.13
C HIS A 402 6.67 4.59 19.43
N GLY A 403 7.00 5.83 19.80
CA GLY A 403 6.06 6.93 19.74
C GLY A 403 5.63 7.21 18.29
N ARG A 404 4.51 7.89 18.13
CA ARG A 404 3.98 8.27 16.81
C ARG A 404 3.40 9.67 16.83
N GLN A 405 3.50 10.37 15.71
CA GLN A 405 2.84 11.65 15.49
C GLN A 405 1.40 11.42 14.99
N GLN A 406 0.49 12.34 15.27
CA GLN A 406 -0.89 12.23 14.86
C GLN A 406 -1.11 12.80 13.45
N PHE A 407 -0.51 13.95 13.16
CA PHE A 407 -0.70 14.68 11.90
C PHE A 407 0.52 14.54 11.00
N ARG A 408 0.32 14.65 9.68
CA ARG A 408 1.38 14.71 8.69
C ARG A 408 1.88 16.15 8.62
N GLU A 409 3.17 16.30 8.43
CA GLU A 409 3.82 17.59 8.30
C GLU A 409 4.70 17.62 7.06
N ALA A 410 4.86 18.78 6.49
CA ALA A 410 5.80 19.02 5.40
C ALA A 410 6.87 20.01 5.88
N PHE A 411 8.12 19.70 5.59
CA PHE A 411 9.24 20.57 5.88
C PHE A 411 9.22 21.77 4.97
N LEU A 412 9.10 22.96 5.55
CA LEU A 412 9.18 24.23 4.85
C LEU A 412 10.65 24.63 4.67
N SER A 413 11.00 25.00 3.45
CA SER A 413 12.25 25.69 3.15
C SER A 413 12.04 27.21 3.30
N PRO A 414 12.73 27.87 4.23
CA PRO A 414 12.63 29.32 4.38
C PRO A 414 13.17 30.10 3.18
N GLN A 415 14.05 29.48 2.38
CA GLN A 415 14.74 30.11 1.26
C GLN A 415 13.83 30.36 0.04
N ASP A 416 12.92 29.42 -0.24
CA ASP A 416 12.12 29.39 -1.46
C ASP A 416 10.65 28.99 -1.22
N SER A 417 10.23 28.90 0.04
CA SER A 417 8.89 28.49 0.47
C SER A 417 8.45 27.11 -0.05
N THR A 418 9.40 26.30 -0.51
CA THR A 418 9.13 24.92 -0.94
C THR A 418 8.84 24.04 0.27
N ARG A 419 7.84 23.17 0.13
CA ARG A 419 7.44 22.22 1.16
C ARG A 419 7.65 20.79 0.68
N VAL A 420 8.25 19.96 1.52
CA VAL A 420 8.55 18.55 1.24
C VAL A 420 7.87 17.66 2.25
N GLY A 421 7.06 16.72 1.80
CA GLY A 421 6.46 15.68 2.65
C GLY A 421 7.45 14.54 2.89
N PRO A 422 7.98 14.36 4.13
CA PRO A 422 8.92 13.29 4.45
C PRO A 422 8.17 12.00 4.76
N VAL A 423 7.86 11.23 3.73
CA VAL A 423 7.11 9.98 3.85
C VAL A 423 8.03 8.84 4.30
N ILE A 424 7.81 8.28 5.48
CA ILE A 424 8.71 7.29 6.05
C ILE A 424 8.23 5.87 5.71
N CYS A 425 8.94 5.20 4.80
CA CYS A 425 8.84 3.77 4.50
C CYS A 425 7.39 3.29 4.31
N TRP A 426 6.85 2.56 5.27
CA TRP A 426 5.51 1.98 5.30
C TRP A 426 4.38 2.97 5.01
N GLU A 427 4.53 4.23 5.38
CA GLU A 427 3.55 5.29 5.13
C GLU A 427 3.20 5.45 3.65
N SER A 428 4.18 5.22 2.76
CA SER A 428 4.00 5.32 1.31
C SER A 428 3.04 4.30 0.71
N VAL A 429 2.71 3.23 1.43
CA VAL A 429 1.77 2.20 0.96
C VAL A 429 0.31 2.68 1.03
N PHE A 430 0.02 3.65 1.88
CA PHE A 430 -1.34 4.14 2.17
C PHE A 430 -1.67 5.37 1.32
N GLY A 431 -2.55 5.24 0.32
CA GLY A 431 -2.92 6.35 -0.58
C GLY A 431 -3.54 7.54 0.13
N ASP A 432 -4.67 7.32 0.79
CA ASP A 432 -5.43 8.34 1.52
C ASP A 432 -4.58 9.02 2.62
N TYR A 433 -3.71 8.26 3.28
CA TYR A 433 -2.78 8.77 4.27
C TYR A 433 -1.74 9.74 3.67
N VAL A 434 -1.23 9.42 2.47
CA VAL A 434 -0.25 10.27 1.78
C VAL A 434 -0.88 11.55 1.27
N THR A 435 -2.19 11.57 1.02
CA THR A 435 -2.90 12.81 0.61
C THR A 435 -2.82 13.92 1.64
N ASP A 436 -2.73 13.60 2.95
CA ASP A 436 -2.65 14.60 4.02
C ASP A 436 -1.33 15.40 3.98
N TYR A 437 -0.20 14.80 3.53
CA TYR A 437 1.03 15.57 3.30
C TYR A 437 0.83 16.65 2.25
N VAL A 438 -0.01 16.37 1.26
CA VAL A 438 -0.26 17.27 0.12
C VAL A 438 -1.40 18.24 0.40
N GLY A 439 -2.53 17.75 0.90
CA GLY A 439 -3.73 18.54 1.15
C GLY A 439 -3.60 19.42 2.38
N ASP A 440 -3.24 18.83 3.51
CA ASP A 440 -3.23 19.52 4.80
C ASP A 440 -1.88 20.21 5.05
N ALA A 441 -0.76 19.52 4.80
CA ALA A 441 0.56 20.07 5.04
C ALA A 441 1.16 20.84 3.85
N GLY A 442 0.52 20.81 2.67
CA GLY A 442 0.87 21.60 1.49
C GLY A 442 2.18 21.16 0.81
N ALA A 443 2.54 19.88 0.86
CA ALA A 443 3.76 19.39 0.24
C ALA A 443 3.75 19.57 -1.29
N HIS A 444 4.85 20.08 -1.82
CA HIS A 444 5.11 20.24 -3.25
C HIS A 444 5.82 19.02 -3.86
N PHE A 445 6.59 18.32 -3.03
CA PHE A 445 7.27 17.07 -3.32
C PHE A 445 6.96 16.04 -2.23
N LEU A 446 7.10 14.76 -2.55
CA LEU A 446 7.11 13.69 -1.56
C LEU A 446 8.48 13.03 -1.56
N PHE A 447 9.17 13.05 -0.42
CA PHE A 447 10.44 12.35 -0.26
C PHE A 447 10.20 11.08 0.55
N ILE A 448 10.30 9.92 -0.13
CA ILE A 448 10.13 8.62 0.51
C ILE A 448 11.49 8.14 1.00
N ILE A 449 11.62 8.04 2.31
CA ILE A 449 12.82 7.52 2.96
C ILE A 449 12.56 6.13 3.51
N THR A 450 13.40 5.14 3.19
CA THR A 450 13.09 3.74 3.51
C THR A 450 14.32 2.87 3.74
N ASN A 451 14.09 1.67 4.31
CA ASN A 451 15.09 0.62 4.45
C ASN A 451 14.47 -0.75 4.10
N ASP A 452 14.52 -1.11 2.82
CA ASP A 452 13.92 -2.35 2.32
C ASP A 452 14.82 -3.59 2.51
N GLY A 453 16.00 -3.43 3.09
CA GLY A 453 16.99 -4.50 3.25
C GLY A 453 16.52 -5.70 4.08
N TRP A 454 15.54 -5.49 4.96
CA TRP A 454 14.94 -6.52 5.79
C TRP A 454 14.29 -7.67 4.99
N TRP A 455 13.90 -7.42 3.74
CA TRP A 455 13.18 -8.38 2.91
C TRP A 455 14.09 -9.20 1.98
N ARG A 456 15.41 -9.01 2.07
CA ARG A 456 16.38 -9.65 1.20
C ARG A 456 16.07 -9.43 -0.30
N LYS A 457 16.71 -10.20 -1.20
CA LYS A 457 16.46 -10.11 -2.65
C LYS A 457 15.14 -10.80 -3.04
N THR A 458 14.02 -10.23 -2.65
CA THR A 458 12.66 -10.76 -2.88
C THR A 458 11.78 -9.76 -3.64
N PRO A 459 10.54 -10.08 -4.02
CA PRO A 459 9.63 -9.12 -4.62
C PRO A 459 9.27 -7.91 -3.74
N GLY A 460 9.37 -8.00 -2.40
CA GLY A 460 8.89 -6.97 -1.48
C GLY A 460 9.42 -5.57 -1.77
N HIS A 461 10.74 -5.41 -1.94
CA HIS A 461 11.34 -4.11 -2.25
C HIS A 461 10.90 -3.54 -3.62
N ARG A 462 10.60 -4.42 -4.59
CA ARG A 462 10.11 -4.00 -5.91
C ARG A 462 8.65 -3.56 -5.85
N GLN A 463 7.82 -4.30 -5.13
CA GLN A 463 6.42 -3.94 -4.87
C GLN A 463 6.35 -2.59 -4.15
N HIS A 464 7.18 -2.38 -3.12
CA HIS A 464 7.22 -1.14 -2.37
C HIS A 464 7.62 0.06 -3.25
N ASN A 465 8.65 -0.10 -4.10
CA ASN A 465 9.02 0.94 -5.06
C ASN A 465 7.92 1.19 -6.10
N ALA A 466 7.25 0.13 -6.59
CA ALA A 466 6.16 0.28 -7.54
C ALA A 466 4.97 1.06 -6.93
N TYR A 467 4.70 0.91 -5.64
CA TYR A 467 3.62 1.66 -4.97
C TYR A 467 3.92 3.16 -4.84
N ALA A 468 5.19 3.57 -4.77
CA ALA A 468 5.55 4.98 -4.85
C ALA A 468 5.04 5.63 -6.14
N ARG A 469 5.03 4.89 -7.26
CA ARG A 469 4.50 5.36 -8.54
C ARG A 469 2.99 5.65 -8.48
N LEU A 470 2.25 4.85 -7.70
CA LEU A 470 0.82 5.09 -7.45
C LEU A 470 0.62 6.41 -6.70
N ARG A 471 1.45 6.68 -5.67
CA ARG A 471 1.41 7.94 -4.90
C ARG A 471 1.67 9.13 -5.78
N ALA A 472 2.64 9.03 -6.71
CA ALA A 472 2.91 10.10 -7.66
C ALA A 472 1.68 10.43 -8.54
N ILE A 473 0.98 9.41 -9.05
CA ILE A 473 -0.23 9.58 -9.87
C ILE A 473 -1.38 10.16 -9.04
N GLU A 474 -1.65 9.59 -7.87
CA GLU A 474 -2.76 10.00 -7.01
C GLU A 474 -2.66 11.46 -6.56
N THR A 475 -1.45 11.90 -6.26
CA THR A 475 -1.20 13.24 -5.70
C THR A 475 -0.67 14.24 -6.72
N ARG A 476 -0.27 13.78 -7.91
CA ARG A 476 0.48 14.60 -8.90
C ARG A 476 1.69 15.28 -8.26
N ARG A 477 2.40 14.56 -7.40
CA ARG A 477 3.67 15.01 -6.82
C ARG A 477 4.81 14.20 -7.40
N SER A 478 5.89 14.92 -7.73
CA SER A 478 7.17 14.27 -8.01
C SER A 478 7.71 13.65 -6.74
N ILE A 479 8.36 12.49 -6.86
CA ILE A 479 8.87 11.72 -5.72
C ILE A 479 10.36 11.49 -5.85
N ALA A 480 11.12 11.83 -4.81
CA ALA A 480 12.48 11.36 -4.60
C ALA A 480 12.45 10.23 -3.55
N ARG A 481 12.84 9.04 -3.95
CA ARG A 481 12.88 7.88 -3.07
C ARG A 481 14.30 7.49 -2.72
N SER A 482 14.67 7.58 -1.44
CA SER A 482 15.94 7.12 -0.91
C SER A 482 15.76 5.86 -0.09
N ALA A 483 16.39 4.77 -0.51
CA ALA A 483 16.44 3.51 0.21
C ALA A 483 17.87 3.26 0.73
N ASN A 484 18.00 2.78 1.96
CA ASN A 484 19.32 2.36 2.45
C ASN A 484 19.88 1.18 1.61
N THR A 485 19.10 0.11 1.50
CA THR A 485 19.35 -1.06 0.67
C THR A 485 18.04 -1.42 -0.03
N GLY A 486 17.80 -1.03 -1.19
CA GLY A 486 16.51 -1.21 -1.85
C GLY A 486 16.58 -0.73 -3.28
N ILE A 487 15.55 -0.03 -3.69
CA ILE A 487 15.52 0.71 -4.95
C ILE A 487 15.34 2.18 -4.60
N SER A 488 16.35 3.00 -4.88
CA SER A 488 16.22 4.46 -4.86
C SER A 488 15.83 4.93 -6.25
N SER A 489 14.97 5.93 -6.35
CA SER A 489 14.45 6.38 -7.65
C SER A 489 13.97 7.82 -7.63
N LEU A 490 13.99 8.46 -8.81
CA LEU A 490 13.30 9.72 -9.10
C LEU A 490 12.07 9.39 -9.94
N ILE A 491 10.90 9.81 -9.46
CA ILE A 491 9.61 9.49 -10.08
C ILE A 491 8.89 10.81 -10.39
N ASN A 492 8.46 10.98 -11.64
CA ASN A 492 7.71 12.15 -12.06
C ASN A 492 6.22 12.08 -11.69
N GLN A 493 5.47 13.15 -11.91
CA GLN A 493 4.06 13.29 -11.55
C GLN A 493 3.12 12.31 -12.29
N ARG A 494 3.59 11.66 -13.37
CA ARG A 494 2.87 10.59 -14.09
C ARG A 494 3.16 9.19 -13.53
N GLY A 495 4.01 9.08 -12.51
CA GLY A 495 4.44 7.80 -11.95
C GLY A 495 5.54 7.11 -12.76
N GLN A 496 6.18 7.80 -13.70
CA GLN A 496 7.29 7.26 -14.46
C GLN A 496 8.59 7.40 -13.66
N GLU A 497 9.34 6.32 -13.53
CA GLU A 497 10.69 6.37 -13.01
C GLU A 497 11.61 7.02 -14.07
N LEU A 498 12.18 8.17 -13.72
CA LEU A 498 13.14 8.87 -14.58
C LEU A 498 14.53 8.24 -14.46
N ASP A 499 14.91 7.87 -13.23
CA ASP A 499 16.16 7.18 -12.93
C ASP A 499 16.01 6.33 -11.67
N ARG A 500 16.88 5.32 -11.51
CA ARG A 500 16.88 4.44 -10.34
C ARG A 500 18.21 3.77 -10.06
N ILE A 501 18.47 3.50 -8.76
CA ILE A 501 19.54 2.61 -8.29
C ILE A 501 18.92 1.24 -7.99
N GLY A 502 19.61 0.17 -8.41
CA GLY A 502 19.16 -1.19 -8.17
C GLY A 502 19.35 -1.67 -6.73
N TRP A 503 18.82 -2.86 -6.46
CA TRP A 503 18.97 -3.57 -5.19
C TRP A 503 20.44 -3.83 -4.85
N TRP A 504 20.83 -3.55 -3.61
CA TRP A 504 22.14 -3.88 -3.02
C TRP A 504 23.33 -3.22 -3.75
N VAL A 505 23.15 -2.00 -4.22
CA VAL A 505 24.18 -1.19 -4.87
C VAL A 505 24.45 0.05 -4.02
N ARG A 506 25.70 0.31 -3.64
CA ARG A 506 26.11 1.57 -3.03
C ARG A 506 26.30 2.60 -4.13
N SER A 507 25.46 3.60 -4.18
CA SER A 507 25.47 4.65 -5.20
C SER A 507 24.62 5.84 -4.78
N GLY A 508 24.64 6.87 -5.58
CA GLY A 508 23.67 7.95 -5.58
C GLY A 508 23.19 8.25 -6.99
N LEU A 509 22.13 9.00 -7.11
CA LEU A 509 21.65 9.53 -8.39
C LEU A 509 21.33 11.01 -8.24
N ARG A 510 21.54 11.76 -9.32
CA ARG A 510 21.18 13.17 -9.43
C ARG A 510 20.25 13.37 -10.61
N GLY A 511 19.19 14.11 -10.43
CA GLY A 511 18.27 14.45 -11.49
C GLY A 511 17.35 15.59 -11.13
N THR A 512 16.49 15.94 -12.05
CA THR A 512 15.58 17.07 -11.92
C THR A 512 14.15 16.59 -11.75
N LEU A 513 13.45 17.14 -10.77
CA LEU A 513 12.03 16.94 -10.54
C LEU A 513 11.30 18.28 -10.54
N ASN A 514 10.10 18.32 -11.10
CA ASN A 514 9.28 19.52 -11.10
C ASN A 514 8.43 19.63 -9.83
N LYS A 515 8.43 20.82 -9.23
CA LYS A 515 7.55 21.21 -8.14
C LYS A 515 6.10 21.29 -8.63
N ASN A 516 5.14 20.89 -7.78
CA ASN A 516 3.72 21.01 -8.06
C ASN A 516 2.92 21.41 -6.82
N ASP A 517 1.99 22.32 -6.99
CA ASP A 517 1.07 22.82 -5.95
C ASP A 517 -0.39 22.45 -6.23
N HIS A 518 -0.70 21.90 -7.43
CA HIS A 518 -2.06 21.51 -7.81
C HIS A 518 -2.59 20.37 -6.93
N LEU A 519 -3.83 20.49 -6.46
CA LEU A 519 -4.51 19.45 -5.68
C LEU A 519 -5.41 18.61 -6.59
N THR A 520 -5.15 17.31 -6.65
CA THR A 520 -5.98 16.36 -7.38
C THR A 520 -7.35 16.19 -6.72
N PHE A 521 -8.31 15.62 -7.43
CA PHE A 521 -9.61 15.29 -6.85
C PHE A 521 -9.46 14.30 -5.70
N TYR A 522 -8.57 13.31 -5.83
CA TYR A 522 -8.30 12.33 -4.78
C TYR A 522 -7.69 12.98 -3.53
N VAL A 523 -6.77 13.93 -3.67
CA VAL A 523 -6.22 14.68 -2.51
C VAL A 523 -7.32 15.44 -1.76
N ARG A 524 -8.27 16.03 -2.48
CA ARG A 524 -9.37 16.80 -1.86
C ARG A 524 -10.44 15.93 -1.20
N HIS A 525 -10.66 14.73 -1.71
CA HIS A 525 -11.81 13.90 -1.33
C HIS A 525 -11.44 12.55 -0.74
N GLY A 526 -10.16 12.16 -0.72
CA GLY A 526 -9.68 10.88 -0.20
C GLY A 526 -10.42 9.67 -0.77
N ASP A 527 -10.53 8.61 0.00
CA ASP A 527 -11.15 7.33 -0.37
C ASP A 527 -12.70 7.38 -0.42
N PHE A 528 -13.27 8.32 -1.20
CA PHE A 528 -14.72 8.48 -1.31
C PHE A 528 -15.41 7.21 -1.86
N VAL A 529 -14.74 6.45 -2.75
CA VAL A 529 -15.25 5.18 -3.28
C VAL A 529 -15.50 4.19 -2.13
N GLY A 530 -14.56 4.11 -1.18
CA GLY A 530 -14.69 3.26 0.01
C GLY A 530 -15.79 3.71 0.96
N ARG A 531 -15.95 5.03 1.17
CA ARG A 531 -17.03 5.59 2.01
C ARG A 531 -18.41 5.28 1.44
N ILE A 532 -18.59 5.48 0.14
CA ILE A 532 -19.85 5.14 -0.56
C ILE A 532 -20.13 3.63 -0.47
N ALA A 533 -19.11 2.80 -0.74
CA ALA A 533 -19.26 1.35 -0.64
C ALA A 533 -19.65 0.91 0.77
N THR A 534 -19.09 1.53 1.80
CA THR A 534 -19.40 1.22 3.21
C THR A 534 -20.86 1.56 3.55
N LEU A 535 -21.35 2.72 3.12
CA LEU A 535 -22.76 3.09 3.29
C LEU A 535 -23.69 2.07 2.60
N LEU A 536 -23.41 1.74 1.35
CA LEU A 536 -24.19 0.74 0.60
C LEU A 536 -24.10 -0.65 1.21
N THR A 537 -22.97 -1.02 1.81
CA THR A 537 -22.79 -2.28 2.53
C THR A 537 -23.72 -2.35 3.74
N VAL A 538 -23.78 -1.31 4.56
CA VAL A 538 -24.68 -1.27 5.72
C VAL A 538 -26.14 -1.43 5.28
N ILE A 539 -26.59 -0.66 4.29
CA ILE A 539 -27.95 -0.73 3.75
C ILE A 539 -28.27 -2.14 3.25
N LEU A 540 -27.37 -2.74 2.46
CA LEU A 540 -27.58 -4.04 1.85
C LEU A 540 -27.55 -5.18 2.87
N LEU A 541 -26.72 -5.10 3.90
CA LEU A 541 -26.69 -6.07 5.00
C LEU A 541 -28.00 -6.00 5.82
N LEU A 542 -28.44 -4.80 6.19
CA LEU A 542 -29.72 -4.62 6.89
C LEU A 542 -30.88 -5.18 6.06
N TYR A 543 -30.95 -4.84 4.78
CA TYR A 543 -31.96 -5.39 3.89
C TYR A 543 -31.88 -6.92 3.78
N THR A 544 -30.68 -7.50 3.72
CA THR A 544 -30.47 -8.95 3.68
C THR A 544 -30.99 -9.63 4.96
N LEU A 545 -30.80 -9.00 6.12
CA LEU A 545 -31.28 -9.53 7.40
C LEU A 545 -32.80 -9.45 7.52
N VAL A 546 -33.39 -8.30 7.17
CA VAL A 546 -34.84 -8.05 7.29
C VAL A 546 -35.65 -8.81 6.24
N ALA A 547 -35.15 -9.05 5.04
CA ALA A 547 -35.85 -9.75 3.97
C ALA A 547 -36.35 -11.16 4.35
N ARG A 548 -35.83 -11.75 5.42
CA ARG A 548 -36.34 -13.01 5.99
C ARG A 548 -37.71 -12.80 6.68
N PHE A 549 -37.93 -11.62 7.28
CA PHE A 549 -39.15 -11.34 8.03
C PHE A 549 -40.28 -10.82 7.12
N VAL A 550 -39.91 -10.09 6.05
CA VAL A 550 -40.87 -9.50 5.10
C VAL A 550 -41.43 -10.53 4.12
N ARG A 551 -40.72 -11.65 3.84
CA ARG A 551 -41.15 -12.72 2.95
C ARG A 551 -41.93 -13.85 3.64
N ARG A 552 -42.23 -13.72 4.91
CA ARG A 552 -43.20 -14.51 5.67
C ARG A 552 -44.56 -13.79 5.71
#